data_21b9388f1369feb36dd59747ceeefefd
#
_entry.id   21b9388f1369feb36dd59747ceeefefd
#
_cell.length_a   1.000
_cell.length_b   1.000
_cell.length_c   1.000
_cell.angle_alpha   90.00
_cell.angle_beta   90.00
_cell.angle_gamma   90.00
#
_symmetry.space_group_name_H-M   'P 1'
#
loop_
_entity.id
_entity.type
_entity.pdbx_description
1 polymer ?
#
loop_
_entity_poly.entity_id
_entity_poly.type
_entity_poly.pdbx_seq_one_letter_code
_entity_poly.pdbx_strand_id
1 'polypeptide(L)'
;MDNNWKIIFTHKATAPVEDFDIIDNTTSELDHRLWSEIAGFKIVYDKLNQFSEEVKNGAREPLNRWLYLNHYRRRFDDDCYQRIYVPQPMFFQCSLAQQYDYYHNIEDLKLCGQALKEMYPTLTGSFEQTLNGNMLIPYIIGIMPEGQFMDYFNFLHTVLSRTLELMGCK
;
A
#
# COMPACT_ATOMS: atom_id res chain seq x y z
N MET A 1 2.54 -13.12 23.69
CA MET A 1 3.43 -12.20 22.97
C MET A 1 2.59 -11.53 21.91
N ASP A 2 2.67 -10.24 21.83
CA ASP A 2 1.89 -9.47 20.86
C ASP A 2 2.47 -9.73 19.45
N ASN A 3 1.73 -10.40 18.59
CA ASN A 3 2.18 -10.76 17.23
C ASN A 3 1.99 -9.61 16.24
N ASN A 4 1.87 -8.38 16.74
CA ASN A 4 1.66 -7.21 15.93
C ASN A 4 3.00 -6.68 15.42
N TRP A 5 3.04 -6.30 14.15
CA TRP A 5 4.20 -5.62 13.57
C TRP A 5 3.84 -4.18 13.26
N LYS A 6 4.32 -3.26 14.09
CA LYS A 6 4.11 -1.82 13.94
C LYS A 6 5.23 -1.22 13.06
N ILE A 7 4.86 -0.61 11.96
CA ILE A 7 5.78 -0.11 10.92
C ILE A 7 5.53 1.37 10.67
N ILE A 8 6.60 2.14 10.51
CA ILE A 8 6.55 3.54 10.05
C ILE A 8 7.33 3.65 8.73
N PHE A 9 6.67 4.04 7.66
CA PHE A 9 7.32 4.37 6.39
C PHE A 9 7.83 5.81 6.38
N THR A 10 9.05 5.99 5.90
CA THR A 10 9.70 7.29 5.79
C THR A 10 10.61 7.35 4.55
N HIS A 11 10.85 8.56 4.06
CA HIS A 11 11.88 8.87 3.06
C HIS A 11 12.89 9.88 3.60
N LYS A 12 12.88 10.10 4.92
CA LYS A 12 13.76 11.03 5.62
C LYS A 12 14.28 10.37 6.89
N ALA A 13 15.46 10.77 7.33
CA ALA A 13 15.97 10.38 8.64
C ALA A 13 14.91 10.71 9.70
N THR A 14 14.45 9.69 10.39
CA THR A 14 13.43 9.80 11.45
C THR A 14 14.05 9.25 12.74
N ALA A 15 13.84 9.93 13.85
CA ALA A 15 14.25 9.43 15.14
C ALA A 15 13.58 8.07 15.42
N PRO A 16 14.28 7.15 16.09
CA PRO A 16 13.68 5.91 16.55
C PRO A 16 12.40 6.18 17.35
N VAL A 17 11.37 5.37 17.10
CA VAL A 17 10.11 5.42 17.82
C VAL A 17 9.96 4.08 18.54
N GLU A 18 9.72 4.13 19.84
CA GLU A 18 9.54 2.93 20.66
C GLU A 18 8.42 2.06 20.08
N ASP A 19 8.64 0.76 20.06
CA ASP A 19 7.74 -0.28 19.52
C ASP A 19 7.46 -0.22 18.00
N PHE A 20 8.16 0.62 17.23
CA PHE A 20 7.97 0.69 15.79
C PHE A 20 9.25 0.37 15.01
N ASP A 21 9.12 -0.44 13.97
CA ASP A 21 10.13 -0.60 12.94
C ASP A 21 10.03 0.54 11.93
N ILE A 22 11.13 1.24 11.73
CA ILE A 22 11.22 2.32 10.74
C ILE A 22 11.71 1.72 9.42
N ILE A 23 10.90 1.84 8.38
CA ILE A 23 11.24 1.42 7.02
C ILE A 23 11.55 2.67 6.19
N ASP A 24 12.82 2.79 5.79
CA ASP A 24 13.25 3.85 4.87
C ASP A 24 12.95 3.42 3.42
N ASN A 25 12.02 4.09 2.80
CA ASN A 25 11.56 3.80 1.43
C ASN A 25 12.69 3.94 0.40
N THR A 26 13.76 4.72 0.73
CA THR A 26 14.89 4.92 -0.19
C THR A 26 15.82 3.71 -0.27
N THR A 27 15.69 2.76 0.65
CA THR A 27 16.49 1.52 0.67
C THR A 27 15.86 0.38 -0.12
N SER A 28 14.65 0.59 -0.68
CA SER A 28 13.97 -0.38 -1.52
C SER A 28 14.67 -0.55 -2.87
N GLU A 29 14.54 -1.71 -3.49
CA GLU A 29 14.91 -1.92 -4.89
C GLU A 29 14.02 -1.14 -5.87
N LEU A 30 12.80 -0.75 -5.43
CA LEU A 30 11.91 0.13 -6.19
C LEU A 30 12.31 1.59 -5.99
N ASP A 31 12.43 2.36 -7.07
CA ASP A 31 12.74 3.79 -6.97
C ASP A 31 11.62 4.53 -6.21
N HIS A 32 11.91 4.98 -5.00
CA HIS A 32 10.95 5.67 -4.13
C HIS A 32 10.35 6.95 -4.75
N ARG A 33 11.01 7.56 -5.74
CA ARG A 33 10.49 8.75 -6.44
C ARG A 33 9.30 8.41 -7.33
N LEU A 34 9.25 7.17 -7.83
CA LEU A 34 8.13 6.64 -8.64
C LEU A 34 7.09 5.92 -7.77
N TRP A 35 7.57 5.18 -6.76
CA TRP A 35 6.75 4.25 -5.99
C TRP A 35 6.30 4.76 -4.63
N SER A 36 6.89 5.88 -4.14
CA SER A 36 6.54 6.48 -2.84
C SER A 36 6.51 5.45 -1.69
N GLU A 37 5.45 5.38 -0.92
CA GLU A 37 5.28 4.44 0.19
C GLU A 37 5.23 2.97 -0.26
N ILE A 38 4.86 2.69 -1.51
CA ILE A 38 4.85 1.33 -2.07
C ILE A 38 6.27 0.76 -2.15
N ALA A 39 7.28 1.60 -2.32
CA ALA A 39 8.68 1.18 -2.20
C ALA A 39 8.98 0.60 -0.81
N GLY A 40 8.46 1.20 0.25
CA GLY A 40 8.53 0.66 1.61
C GLY A 40 7.71 -0.63 1.78
N PHE A 41 6.56 -0.73 1.13
CA PHE A 41 5.75 -1.97 1.14
C PHE A 41 6.51 -3.14 0.54
N LYS A 42 7.34 -2.91 -0.51
CA LYS A 42 8.19 -3.96 -1.09
C LYS A 42 9.16 -4.54 -0.06
N ILE A 43 9.78 -3.70 0.76
CA ILE A 43 10.68 -4.14 1.84
C ILE A 43 9.93 -5.04 2.83
N VAL A 44 8.73 -4.62 3.23
CA VAL A 44 7.88 -5.41 4.15
C VAL A 44 7.48 -6.74 3.51
N TYR A 45 7.05 -6.70 2.25
CA TYR A 45 6.67 -7.88 1.47
C TYR A 45 7.81 -8.91 1.39
N ASP A 46 9.04 -8.46 1.12
CA ASP A 46 10.20 -9.35 1.04
C ASP A 46 10.54 -9.99 2.39
N LYS A 47 10.46 -9.22 3.48
CA LYS A 47 10.64 -9.77 4.83
C LYS A 47 9.56 -10.80 5.17
N LEU A 48 8.31 -10.58 4.76
CA LEU A 48 7.23 -11.53 4.98
C LEU A 48 7.43 -12.82 4.18
N ASN A 49 7.89 -12.72 2.93
CA ASN A 49 8.24 -13.89 2.12
C ASN A 49 9.39 -14.69 2.76
N GLN A 50 10.44 -14.02 3.23
CA GLN A 50 11.51 -14.69 3.95
C GLN A 50 10.99 -15.44 5.18
N PHE A 51 10.14 -14.81 6.00
CA PHE A 51 9.52 -15.46 7.16
C PHE A 51 8.68 -16.67 6.75
N SER A 52 7.94 -16.58 5.64
CA SER A 52 7.14 -17.70 5.12
C SER A 52 8.01 -18.89 4.74
N GLU A 53 9.17 -18.65 4.12
CA GLU A 53 10.13 -19.72 3.80
C GLU A 53 10.77 -20.31 5.07
N GLU A 54 11.10 -19.50 6.06
CA GLU A 54 11.60 -19.98 7.37
C GLU A 54 10.59 -20.90 8.06
N VAL A 55 9.28 -20.56 8.00
CA VAL A 55 8.21 -21.41 8.53
C VAL A 55 8.10 -22.73 7.76
N LYS A 56 8.08 -22.69 6.43
CA LYS A 56 8.03 -23.90 5.58
C LYS A 56 9.19 -24.86 5.84
N ASN A 57 10.36 -24.33 6.11
CA ASN A 57 11.57 -25.09 6.40
C ASN A 57 11.70 -25.51 7.87
N GLY A 58 10.70 -25.23 8.70
CA GLY A 58 10.70 -25.56 10.13
C GLY A 58 11.68 -24.74 10.98
N ALA A 59 12.28 -23.69 10.42
CA ALA A 59 13.19 -22.80 11.13
C ALA A 59 12.47 -21.81 12.03
N ARG A 60 11.13 -21.66 11.85
CA ARG A 60 10.29 -20.73 12.59
C ARG A 60 8.86 -21.25 12.72
N GLU A 61 8.21 -20.91 13.84
CA GLU A 61 6.78 -21.18 14.03
C GLU A 61 5.91 -20.20 13.22
N PRO A 62 4.76 -20.68 12.67
CA PRO A 62 3.79 -19.81 12.01
C PRO A 62 3.29 -18.73 12.96
N LEU A 63 3.24 -17.50 12.49
CA LEU A 63 2.70 -16.36 13.22
C LEU A 63 1.49 -15.80 12.47
N ASN A 64 0.38 -15.60 13.18
CA ASN A 64 -0.75 -14.85 12.66
C ASN A 64 -0.56 -13.38 13.06
N ARG A 65 0.09 -12.61 12.19
CA ARG A 65 0.48 -11.22 12.47
C ARG A 65 -0.53 -10.23 11.93
N TRP A 66 -0.66 -9.13 12.65
CA TRP A 66 -1.31 -7.93 12.19
C TRP A 66 -0.25 -6.87 11.89
N LEU A 67 -0.38 -6.24 10.73
CA LEU A 67 0.51 -5.17 10.30
C LEU A 67 -0.16 -3.83 10.57
N TYR A 68 0.55 -2.96 11.28
CA TYR A 68 0.17 -1.58 11.57
C TYR A 68 1.01 -0.68 10.68
N LEU A 69 0.49 -0.38 9.49
CA LEU A 69 1.15 0.40 8.47
C LEU A 69 0.92 1.88 8.74
N ASN A 70 1.95 2.58 9.16
CA ASN A 70 1.90 3.99 9.48
C ASN A 70 2.83 4.79 8.57
N HIS A 71 2.58 6.09 8.47
CA HIS A 71 3.44 7.04 7.81
C HIS A 71 4.07 7.96 8.86
N TYR A 72 5.27 8.50 8.64
CA TYR A 72 5.96 9.35 9.62
C TYR A 72 5.17 10.58 10.08
N ARG A 73 4.18 11.02 9.30
CA ARG A 73 3.27 12.14 9.64
C ARG A 73 1.92 11.72 10.18
N ARG A 74 1.55 10.43 10.09
CA ARG A 74 0.21 9.92 10.41
C ARG A 74 0.33 8.54 10.99
N ARG A 75 -0.28 8.33 12.15
CA ARG A 75 -0.26 7.07 12.88
C ARG A 75 -1.66 6.73 13.33
N PHE A 76 -1.95 5.45 13.48
CA PHE A 76 -3.09 4.98 14.23
C PHE A 76 -2.77 5.04 15.72
N ASP A 77 -3.78 5.33 16.54
CA ASP A 77 -3.68 5.28 17.99
C ASP A 77 -3.47 3.83 18.44
N ASP A 78 -2.78 3.63 19.57
CA ASP A 78 -2.41 2.30 20.07
C ASP A 78 -3.60 1.43 20.51
N ASP A 79 -4.81 2.01 20.64
CA ASP A 79 -6.05 1.32 21.01
C ASP A 79 -6.73 0.56 19.86
N CYS A 80 -6.11 0.51 18.68
CA CYS A 80 -6.63 -0.24 17.54
C CYS A 80 -6.33 -1.73 17.70
N TYR A 81 -7.34 -2.53 18.02
CA TYR A 81 -7.22 -3.98 18.17
C TYR A 81 -7.60 -4.71 16.88
N GLN A 82 -6.91 -5.80 16.60
CA GLN A 82 -7.10 -6.86 15.57
C GLN A 82 -8.39 -6.74 14.70
N ARG A 83 -8.53 -5.61 14.03
CA ARG A 83 -9.57 -5.31 13.04
C ARG A 83 -8.92 -4.59 11.87
N ILE A 84 -9.53 -4.67 10.70
CA ILE A 84 -9.09 -3.89 9.56
C ILE A 84 -9.47 -2.44 9.80
N TYR A 85 -8.46 -1.56 9.80
CA TYR A 85 -8.63 -0.12 9.89
C TYR A 85 -8.07 0.54 8.64
N VAL A 86 -8.79 1.53 8.17
CA VAL A 86 -8.38 2.44 7.10
C VAL A 86 -8.61 3.87 7.55
N PRO A 87 -7.94 4.86 6.97
CA PRO A 87 -8.20 6.26 7.26
C PRO A 87 -9.66 6.64 7.03
N GLN A 88 -10.11 7.67 7.75
CA GLN A 88 -11.45 8.21 7.55
C GLN A 88 -11.63 8.65 6.09
N PRO A 89 -12.74 8.27 5.43
CA PRO A 89 -13.01 8.68 4.07
C PRO A 89 -13.11 10.20 3.94
N MET A 90 -12.59 10.72 2.82
CA MET A 90 -12.78 12.09 2.38
C MET A 90 -13.85 12.13 1.29
N PHE A 91 -14.67 13.21 1.29
CA PHE A 91 -15.70 13.42 0.29
C PHE A 91 -15.41 14.69 -0.50
N PHE A 92 -15.48 14.62 -1.82
CA PHE A 92 -15.27 15.74 -2.72
C PHE A 92 -16.61 16.24 -3.30
N GLN A 93 -16.63 17.46 -3.81
CA GLN A 93 -17.81 18.03 -4.49
C GLN A 93 -17.89 17.64 -5.97
N CYS A 94 -16.91 16.91 -6.47
CA CYS A 94 -16.81 16.41 -7.82
C CYS A 94 -16.44 14.92 -7.79
N SER A 95 -16.47 14.24 -8.94
CA SER A 95 -16.01 12.87 -9.04
C SER A 95 -14.50 12.75 -8.77
N LEU A 96 -14.05 11.56 -8.37
CA LEU A 96 -12.61 11.33 -8.15
C LEU A 96 -11.80 11.51 -9.44
N ALA A 97 -12.37 11.16 -10.60
CA ALA A 97 -11.73 11.40 -11.88
C ALA A 97 -11.54 12.92 -12.14
N GLN A 98 -12.55 13.74 -11.86
CA GLN A 98 -12.44 15.21 -11.99
C GLN A 98 -11.47 15.80 -10.97
N GLN A 99 -11.46 15.28 -9.72
CA GLN A 99 -10.52 15.71 -8.70
C GLN A 99 -9.08 15.37 -9.10
N TYR A 100 -8.85 14.19 -9.69
CA TYR A 100 -7.54 13.79 -10.19
C TYR A 100 -7.09 14.69 -11.35
N ASP A 101 -7.96 14.93 -12.34
CA ASP A 101 -7.70 15.77 -13.51
C ASP A 101 -7.33 17.21 -13.14
N TYR A 102 -7.85 17.72 -12.04
CA TYR A 102 -7.53 19.06 -11.56
C TYR A 102 -6.08 19.21 -11.08
N TYR A 103 -5.48 18.16 -10.50
CA TYR A 103 -4.16 18.21 -9.88
C TYR A 103 -3.09 17.40 -10.61
N HIS A 104 -3.47 16.50 -11.50
CA HIS A 104 -2.61 15.52 -12.16
C HIS A 104 -2.98 15.36 -13.63
N ASN A 105 -2.17 14.60 -14.37
CA ASN A 105 -2.46 14.27 -15.74
C ASN A 105 -3.51 13.13 -15.82
N ILE A 106 -4.67 13.41 -16.36
CA ILE A 106 -5.77 12.43 -16.48
C ILE A 106 -5.37 11.22 -17.36
N GLU A 107 -4.43 11.36 -18.29
CA GLU A 107 -3.96 10.25 -19.11
C GLU A 107 -3.28 9.17 -18.27
N ASP A 108 -2.59 9.53 -17.18
CA ASP A 108 -1.96 8.57 -16.27
C ASP A 108 -3.02 7.70 -15.59
N LEU A 109 -4.14 8.30 -15.20
CA LEU A 109 -5.27 7.56 -14.62
C LEU A 109 -5.95 6.65 -15.63
N LYS A 110 -6.05 7.06 -16.90
CA LYS A 110 -6.58 6.21 -17.99
C LYS A 110 -5.67 5.01 -18.24
N LEU A 111 -4.35 5.22 -18.27
CA LEU A 111 -3.38 4.13 -18.40
C LEU A 111 -3.43 3.15 -17.21
N CYS A 112 -3.64 3.67 -16.00
CA CYS A 112 -3.89 2.84 -14.83
C CYS A 112 -5.16 1.99 -14.98
N GLY A 113 -6.25 2.57 -15.48
CA GLY A 113 -7.48 1.84 -15.81
C GLY A 113 -7.28 0.78 -16.87
N GLN A 114 -6.47 1.07 -17.91
CA GLN A 114 -6.08 0.09 -18.92
C GLN A 114 -5.29 -1.07 -18.32
N ALA A 115 -4.26 -0.77 -17.51
CA ALA A 115 -3.47 -1.77 -16.81
C ALA A 115 -4.34 -2.67 -15.92
N LEU A 116 -5.27 -2.05 -15.16
CA LEU A 116 -6.21 -2.79 -14.33
C LEU A 116 -7.08 -3.74 -15.16
N LYS A 117 -7.62 -3.27 -16.29
CA LYS A 117 -8.45 -4.09 -17.18
C LYS A 117 -7.66 -5.27 -17.78
N GLU A 118 -6.40 -5.08 -18.09
CA GLU A 118 -5.53 -6.15 -18.61
C GLU A 118 -5.21 -7.19 -17.53
N MET A 119 -4.90 -6.76 -16.31
CA MET A 119 -4.42 -7.62 -15.22
C MET A 119 -5.55 -8.19 -14.36
N TYR A 120 -6.62 -7.43 -14.13
CA TYR A 120 -7.75 -7.78 -13.27
C TYR A 120 -9.09 -7.35 -13.88
N PRO A 121 -9.52 -7.96 -15.00
CA PRO A 121 -10.71 -7.52 -15.77
C PRO A 121 -12.00 -7.49 -14.94
N THR A 122 -12.12 -8.34 -13.93
CA THR A 122 -13.28 -8.38 -13.03
C THR A 122 -13.40 -7.15 -12.14
N LEU A 123 -12.32 -6.39 -11.93
CA LEU A 123 -12.32 -5.17 -11.10
C LEU A 123 -12.58 -3.89 -11.91
N THR A 124 -12.67 -3.97 -13.24
CA THR A 124 -12.87 -2.79 -14.10
C THR A 124 -14.11 -2.00 -13.72
N GLY A 125 -15.25 -2.68 -13.50
CA GLY A 125 -16.49 -2.01 -13.10
C GLY A 125 -16.40 -1.32 -11.75
N SER A 126 -15.74 -1.94 -10.77
CA SER A 126 -15.52 -1.32 -9.46
C SER A 126 -14.60 -0.10 -9.55
N PHE A 127 -13.59 -0.14 -10.40
CA PHE A 127 -12.69 0.99 -10.66
C PHE A 127 -13.45 2.17 -11.26
N GLU A 128 -14.24 1.93 -12.33
CA GLU A 128 -15.07 2.95 -12.96
C GLU A 128 -16.10 3.55 -11.98
N GLN A 129 -16.75 2.71 -11.18
CA GLN A 129 -17.67 3.16 -10.14
C GLN A 129 -16.98 4.05 -9.11
N THR A 130 -15.76 3.67 -8.69
CA THR A 130 -14.96 4.45 -7.75
C THR A 130 -14.60 5.81 -8.35
N LEU A 131 -14.13 5.86 -9.59
CA LEU A 131 -13.75 7.11 -10.26
C LEU A 131 -14.92 8.05 -10.50
N ASN A 132 -16.11 7.52 -10.74
CA ASN A 132 -17.36 8.29 -10.90
C ASN A 132 -17.95 8.71 -9.54
N GLY A 133 -17.51 8.09 -8.44
CA GLY A 133 -17.87 8.46 -7.08
C GLY A 133 -17.11 9.70 -6.61
N ASN A 134 -17.38 10.11 -5.39
CA ASN A 134 -16.76 11.28 -4.76
C ASN A 134 -16.10 10.98 -3.41
N MET A 135 -16.02 9.70 -3.03
CA MET A 135 -15.42 9.24 -1.78
C MET A 135 -14.05 8.64 -2.02
N LEU A 136 -13.05 9.12 -1.29
CA LEU A 136 -11.69 8.59 -1.30
C LEU A 136 -11.29 8.19 0.12
N ILE A 137 -10.72 7.00 0.27
CA ILE A 137 -9.95 6.64 1.46
C ILE A 137 -8.52 7.16 1.22
N PRO A 138 -8.13 8.23 1.92
CA PRO A 138 -6.83 8.86 1.67
C PRO A 138 -5.71 8.05 2.29
N TYR A 139 -4.52 8.19 1.74
CA TYR A 139 -3.27 7.65 2.26
C TYR A 139 -3.16 6.11 2.21
N ILE A 140 -1.93 5.64 2.09
CA ILE A 140 -1.58 4.23 2.09
C ILE A 140 -1.14 3.85 3.52
N ILE A 141 -2.04 4.00 4.48
CA ILE A 141 -1.87 3.54 5.87
C ILE A 141 -3.04 2.65 6.25
N GLY A 142 -2.83 1.72 7.17
CA GLY A 142 -3.89 0.81 7.57
C GLY A 142 -3.42 -0.22 8.58
N ILE A 143 -4.40 -0.91 9.16
CA ILE A 143 -4.16 -2.07 10.01
C ILE A 143 -4.83 -3.25 9.33
N MET A 144 -4.09 -4.30 9.06
CA MET A 144 -4.59 -5.48 8.35
C MET A 144 -3.79 -6.74 8.69
N PRO A 145 -4.39 -7.93 8.52
CA PRO A 145 -3.66 -9.19 8.61
C PRO A 145 -2.56 -9.29 7.55
N GLU A 146 -1.48 -9.99 7.88
CA GLU A 146 -0.34 -10.23 6.98
C GLU A 146 -0.76 -10.75 5.60
N GLY A 147 -1.65 -11.75 5.54
CA GLY A 147 -2.13 -12.31 4.26
C GLY A 147 -2.82 -11.26 3.39
N GLN A 148 -3.65 -10.40 3.98
CA GLN A 148 -4.31 -9.33 3.23
C GLN A 148 -3.32 -8.26 2.74
N PHE A 149 -2.28 -7.98 3.51
CA PHE A 149 -1.22 -7.09 3.05
C PHE A 149 -0.49 -7.67 1.84
N MET A 150 -0.17 -8.98 1.87
CA MET A 150 0.50 -9.66 0.76
C MET A 150 -0.33 -9.56 -0.53
N ASP A 151 -1.63 -9.85 -0.45
CA ASP A 151 -2.55 -9.74 -1.58
C ASP A 151 -2.68 -8.29 -2.08
N TYR A 152 -2.79 -7.34 -1.15
CA TYR A 152 -2.88 -5.91 -1.45
C TYR A 152 -1.62 -5.39 -2.13
N PHE A 153 -0.44 -5.73 -1.63
CA PHE A 153 0.82 -5.36 -2.26
C PHE A 153 0.95 -5.96 -3.66
N ASN A 154 0.66 -7.25 -3.84
CA ASN A 154 0.70 -7.92 -5.14
C ASN A 154 -0.22 -7.23 -6.15
N PHE A 155 -1.43 -6.88 -5.73
CA PHE A 155 -2.38 -6.14 -6.57
C PHE A 155 -1.81 -4.77 -6.99
N LEU A 156 -1.38 -3.95 -6.03
CA LEU A 156 -0.82 -2.63 -6.31
C LEU A 156 0.42 -2.71 -7.20
N HIS A 157 1.36 -3.58 -6.86
CA HIS A 157 2.61 -3.74 -7.61
C HIS A 157 2.34 -4.17 -9.05
N THR A 158 1.43 -5.13 -9.27
CA THR A 158 1.08 -5.62 -10.60
C THR A 158 0.46 -4.52 -11.46
N VAL A 159 -0.54 -3.81 -10.94
CA VAL A 159 -1.24 -2.76 -11.71
C VAL A 159 -0.31 -1.59 -11.99
N LEU A 160 0.45 -1.14 -11.00
CA LEU A 160 1.32 0.03 -11.16
C LEU A 160 2.53 -0.28 -12.04
N SER A 161 3.14 -1.47 -11.94
CA SER A 161 4.21 -1.88 -12.86
C SER A 161 3.70 -1.85 -14.31
N ARG A 162 2.52 -2.42 -14.56
CA ARG A 162 1.93 -2.38 -15.89
C ARG A 162 1.60 -0.96 -16.35
N THR A 163 1.12 -0.11 -15.45
CA THR A 163 0.88 1.30 -15.75
C THR A 163 2.17 2.02 -16.17
N LEU A 164 3.26 1.84 -15.43
CA LEU A 164 4.57 2.43 -15.76
C LEU A 164 5.10 1.96 -17.11
N GLU A 165 4.92 0.68 -17.46
CA GLU A 165 5.25 0.15 -18.79
C GLU A 165 4.45 0.86 -19.89
N LEU A 166 3.13 1.03 -19.70
CA LEU A 166 2.26 1.74 -20.66
C LEU A 166 2.63 3.22 -20.79
N MET A 167 3.14 3.85 -19.73
CA MET A 167 3.69 5.20 -19.74
C MET A 167 5.07 5.30 -20.42
N GLY A 168 5.70 4.18 -20.74
CA GLY A 168 7.07 4.14 -21.26
C GLY A 168 8.15 4.43 -20.21
N CYS A 169 7.81 4.39 -18.93
CA CYS A 169 8.76 4.48 -17.83
C CYS A 169 9.52 3.15 -17.69
N LYS A 170 10.86 3.22 -17.61
CA LYS A 170 11.74 2.06 -17.41
C LYS A 170 12.36 2.12 -16.03
#